data_25d37fd6a5ec921184d71249560fa6e1
#
_entry.id   25d37fd6a5ec921184d71249560fa6e1
#
_cell.length_a   1.000
_cell.length_b   1.000
_cell.length_c   1.000
_cell.angle_alpha   90.00
_cell.angle_beta   90.00
_cell.angle_gamma   90.00
#
_symmetry.space_group_name_H-M   'P 1'
#
loop_
_entity.id
_entity.type
_entity.pdbx_description
1 polymer ?
#
loop_
_entity_poly.entity_id
_entity_poly.type
_entity_poly.pdbx_seq_one_letter_code
_entity_poly.pdbx_strand_id
1 'polypeptide(L)'
;KEVFKRTKPHMNVGTIGHVDHGKTTLTSVITHVLAKQGLAKERAYDSIDKAPEERERGITIAIAHVEYETQKRHYAHVDCPGHADYVKNMITGAAQMDGAILVLSAPDGPMPQTREHILLARQVGVPNIVVFMNKVDMLEDPELLDLVELEVRELLSKYNFPGDEIPVIRGSAMKASECGCGAATCVNCGPILKLMDAVDTYMPNPVREMDKPFLMSVEDVFSIKGRGTVATGRVERGKVKVGDEVDIVGIKPDVKKSVVTGVEMFNKTLDEGQAGDNLGVLLRGVEPDDLERGQVLAKPGSITPHKKYEAEAYILTKEEGGRHTPFFNGYRPQFYFRTTDVTGVVSLTGGAEMVMPGDNVKVNVELL
;
A
#
# COMPACT_ATOMS: atom_id res chain seq x y z
N LYS A 1 -20.62 3.74 -18.67
CA LYS A 1 -20.04 3.22 -17.43
C LYS A 1 -20.98 3.51 -16.27
N GLU A 2 -20.95 2.67 -15.27
CA GLU A 2 -21.66 2.87 -14.00
C GLU A 2 -21.09 4.08 -13.26
N VAL A 3 -21.94 4.82 -12.54
CA VAL A 3 -21.52 5.96 -11.71
C VAL A 3 -21.25 5.47 -10.30
N PHE A 4 -20.09 5.82 -9.75
CA PHE A 4 -19.74 5.52 -8.36
C PHE A 4 -20.58 6.37 -7.40
N LYS A 5 -21.22 5.72 -6.43
CA LYS A 5 -22.01 6.40 -5.40
C LYS A 5 -21.32 6.26 -4.05
N ARG A 6 -20.96 7.39 -3.43
CA ARG A 6 -20.39 7.42 -2.07
C ARG A 6 -21.47 7.24 -1.02
N THR A 7 -21.69 6.01 -0.62
CA THR A 7 -22.70 5.66 0.41
C THR A 7 -22.07 5.37 1.76
N LYS A 8 -20.76 5.09 1.79
CA LYS A 8 -20.00 4.70 2.98
C LYS A 8 -18.65 5.42 3.04
N PRO A 9 -18.04 5.56 4.23
CA PRO A 9 -16.66 6.02 4.34
C PRO A 9 -15.73 5.12 3.54
N HIS A 10 -14.73 5.72 2.88
CA HIS A 10 -13.74 5.01 2.08
C HIS A 10 -12.44 4.84 2.84
N MET A 11 -11.87 3.63 2.77
CA MET A 11 -10.60 3.28 3.41
C MET A 11 -9.72 2.45 2.47
N ASN A 12 -8.44 2.77 2.43
CA ASN A 12 -7.43 1.96 1.75
C ASN A 12 -6.80 1.00 2.75
N VAL A 13 -7.01 -0.28 2.58
CA VAL A 13 -6.38 -1.34 3.38
C VAL A 13 -5.53 -2.20 2.46
N GLY A 14 -4.46 -2.79 2.97
CA GLY A 14 -3.67 -3.68 2.13
C GLY A 14 -3.09 -4.84 2.88
N THR A 15 -2.67 -5.88 2.15
CA THR A 15 -2.00 -7.05 2.67
C THR A 15 -0.49 -6.90 2.59
N ILE A 16 0.18 -7.15 3.73
CA ILE A 16 1.63 -7.19 3.87
C ILE A 16 2.05 -8.51 4.52
N GLY A 17 3.31 -8.90 4.39
CA GLY A 17 3.85 -10.13 4.98
C GLY A 17 4.74 -10.89 4.02
N HIS A 18 5.33 -11.98 4.50
CA HIS A 18 6.31 -12.78 3.78
C HIS A 18 5.74 -13.39 2.48
N VAL A 19 6.60 -13.73 1.53
CA VAL A 19 6.23 -14.52 0.35
C VAL A 19 5.61 -15.86 0.81
N ASP A 20 4.66 -16.39 0.06
CA ASP A 20 3.96 -17.66 0.33
C ASP A 20 3.13 -17.73 1.63
N HIS A 21 3.00 -16.66 2.39
CA HIS A 21 2.10 -16.59 3.56
C HIS A 21 0.61 -16.49 3.17
N GLY A 22 0.29 -16.32 1.88
CA GLY A 22 -1.08 -16.36 1.34
C GLY A 22 -1.79 -15.01 1.28
N LYS A 23 -1.06 -13.91 1.06
CA LYS A 23 -1.62 -12.55 0.92
C LYS A 23 -2.66 -12.46 -0.19
N THR A 24 -2.27 -12.79 -1.42
CA THR A 24 -3.14 -12.75 -2.60
C THR A 24 -4.30 -13.75 -2.49
N THR A 25 -4.05 -14.93 -1.90
CA THR A 25 -5.11 -15.89 -1.60
C THR A 25 -6.13 -15.29 -0.65
N LEU A 26 -5.68 -14.66 0.44
CA LEU A 26 -6.56 -13.98 1.40
C LEU A 26 -7.36 -12.86 0.72
N THR A 27 -6.71 -12.03 -0.11
CA THR A 27 -7.38 -10.95 -0.87
C THR A 27 -8.49 -11.50 -1.76
N SER A 28 -8.22 -12.58 -2.50
CA SER A 28 -9.22 -13.28 -3.32
C SER A 28 -10.39 -13.80 -2.46
N VAL A 29 -10.08 -14.46 -1.36
CA VAL A 29 -11.08 -15.08 -0.46
C VAL A 29 -11.95 -14.03 0.25
N ILE A 30 -11.40 -12.88 0.63
CA ILE A 30 -12.20 -11.76 1.16
C ILE A 30 -13.27 -11.37 0.14
N THR A 31 -12.91 -11.20 -1.13
CA THR A 31 -13.90 -10.85 -2.17
C THR A 31 -14.92 -11.96 -2.38
N HIS A 32 -14.49 -13.22 -2.35
CA HIS A 32 -15.36 -14.38 -2.50
C HIS A 32 -16.41 -14.45 -1.38
N VAL A 33 -15.97 -14.39 -0.12
CA VAL A 33 -16.87 -14.44 1.05
C VAL A 33 -17.84 -13.25 1.10
N LEU A 34 -17.34 -12.04 0.83
CA LEU A 34 -18.18 -10.83 0.79
C LEU A 34 -19.14 -10.81 -0.41
N ALA A 35 -18.77 -11.41 -1.53
CA ALA A 35 -19.66 -11.54 -2.70
C ALA A 35 -20.92 -12.37 -2.38
N LYS A 36 -20.82 -13.38 -1.49
CA LYS A 36 -21.98 -14.15 -1.00
C LYS A 36 -22.97 -13.30 -0.20
N GLN A 37 -22.52 -12.16 0.31
CA GLN A 37 -23.33 -11.19 1.04
C GLN A 37 -23.75 -9.99 0.15
N GLY A 38 -23.41 -10.01 -1.15
CA GLY A 38 -23.69 -8.91 -2.08
C GLY A 38 -22.81 -7.66 -1.85
N LEU A 39 -21.69 -7.78 -1.13
CA LEU A 39 -20.82 -6.68 -0.72
C LEU A 39 -19.52 -6.58 -1.54
N ALA A 40 -19.30 -7.50 -2.47
CA ALA A 40 -18.15 -7.48 -3.37
C ALA A 40 -18.51 -8.09 -4.72
N LYS A 41 -17.67 -7.79 -5.72
CA LYS A 41 -17.56 -8.59 -6.94
C LYS A 41 -16.42 -9.57 -6.74
N GLU A 42 -16.71 -10.84 -6.80
CA GLU A 42 -15.70 -11.89 -6.66
C GLU A 42 -14.52 -11.68 -7.61
N ARG A 43 -13.32 -11.85 -7.08
CA ARG A 43 -12.05 -11.80 -7.80
C ARG A 43 -11.29 -13.11 -7.58
N ALA A 44 -11.15 -13.89 -8.63
CA ALA A 44 -10.32 -15.08 -8.60
C ALA A 44 -8.84 -14.71 -8.43
N TYR A 45 -8.04 -15.58 -7.84
CA TYR A 45 -6.60 -15.41 -7.66
C TYR A 45 -5.90 -14.94 -8.95
N ASP A 46 -6.10 -15.66 -10.06
CA ASP A 46 -5.51 -15.34 -11.38
C ASP A 46 -5.97 -14.01 -11.96
N SER A 47 -7.01 -13.41 -11.41
CA SER A 47 -7.48 -12.08 -11.83
C SER A 47 -6.84 -10.95 -11.03
N ILE A 48 -6.20 -11.27 -9.92
CA ILE A 48 -5.40 -10.35 -9.08
C ILE A 48 -3.97 -10.36 -9.61
N ASP A 49 -3.28 -11.50 -9.61
CA ASP A 49 -1.97 -11.72 -10.22
C ASP A 49 -2.14 -11.95 -11.74
N LYS A 50 -2.04 -10.88 -12.52
CA LYS A 50 -2.39 -10.87 -13.94
C LYS A 50 -1.23 -11.13 -14.87
N ALA A 51 -0.02 -10.72 -14.49
CA ALA A 51 1.15 -10.82 -15.33
C ALA A 51 1.52 -12.29 -15.57
N PRO A 52 1.93 -12.66 -16.81
CA PRO A 52 2.38 -14.03 -17.07
C PRO A 52 3.49 -14.47 -16.13
N GLU A 53 4.42 -13.58 -15.79
CA GLU A 53 5.53 -13.83 -14.89
C GLU A 53 5.08 -14.10 -13.45
N GLU A 54 4.03 -13.40 -12.96
CA GLU A 54 3.41 -13.63 -11.65
C GLU A 54 2.82 -15.04 -11.56
N ARG A 55 2.12 -15.47 -12.61
CA ARG A 55 1.49 -16.78 -12.69
C ARG A 55 2.51 -17.92 -12.81
N GLU A 56 3.57 -17.71 -13.60
CA GLU A 56 4.63 -18.69 -13.78
C GLU A 56 5.43 -18.92 -12.51
N ARG A 57 5.71 -17.86 -11.78
CA ARG A 57 6.49 -17.89 -10.52
C ARG A 57 5.64 -18.14 -9.28
N GLY A 58 4.31 -17.97 -9.35
CA GLY A 58 3.40 -18.04 -8.22
C GLY A 58 3.61 -16.95 -7.17
N ILE A 59 4.15 -15.80 -7.56
CA ILE A 59 4.45 -14.67 -6.67
C ILE A 59 3.88 -13.36 -7.23
N THR A 60 3.35 -12.50 -6.35
CA THR A 60 2.91 -11.17 -6.72
C THR A 60 4.11 -10.27 -6.96
N ILE A 61 4.15 -9.60 -8.10
CA ILE A 61 5.20 -8.67 -8.54
C ILE A 61 4.68 -7.23 -8.51
N ALA A 62 3.54 -6.99 -9.16
CA ALA A 62 2.92 -5.68 -9.24
C ALA A 62 1.89 -5.47 -8.11
N ILE A 63 1.64 -4.21 -7.78
CA ILE A 63 0.55 -3.87 -6.86
C ILE A 63 -0.79 -4.10 -7.56
N ALA A 64 -1.70 -4.81 -6.90
CA ALA A 64 -3.06 -4.97 -7.38
C ALA A 64 -4.05 -4.25 -6.49
N HIS A 65 -5.05 -3.62 -7.10
CA HIS A 65 -6.13 -2.93 -6.39
C HIS A 65 -7.45 -3.69 -6.58
N VAL A 66 -8.10 -4.01 -5.47
CA VAL A 66 -9.36 -4.75 -5.43
C VAL A 66 -10.40 -3.96 -4.63
N GLU A 67 -11.64 -3.94 -5.11
CA GLU A 67 -12.76 -3.23 -4.47
C GLU A 67 -13.68 -4.20 -3.74
N TYR A 68 -14.07 -3.87 -2.52
CA TYR A 68 -15.16 -4.54 -1.79
C TYR A 68 -15.74 -3.62 -0.70
N GLU A 69 -16.82 -4.06 -0.09
CA GLU A 69 -17.48 -3.34 1.00
C GLU A 69 -17.73 -4.26 2.20
N THR A 70 -17.89 -3.63 3.37
CA THR A 70 -18.58 -4.20 4.51
C THR A 70 -19.89 -3.44 4.73
N GLN A 71 -20.62 -3.75 5.77
CA GLN A 71 -21.80 -2.94 6.14
C GLN A 71 -21.43 -1.51 6.53
N LYS A 72 -20.19 -1.31 7.03
CA LYS A 72 -19.71 -0.04 7.59
C LYS A 72 -18.93 0.81 6.61
N ARG A 73 -18.15 0.17 5.70
CA ARG A 73 -17.15 0.87 4.86
C ARG A 73 -17.06 0.33 3.45
N HIS A 74 -16.58 1.20 2.57
CA HIS A 74 -16.09 0.86 1.24
C HIS A 74 -14.56 0.77 1.28
N TYR A 75 -13.98 -0.29 0.71
CA TYR A 75 -12.54 -0.55 0.73
C TYR A 75 -11.94 -0.57 -0.67
N ALA A 76 -10.79 0.11 -0.81
CA ALA A 76 -9.79 -0.22 -1.81
C ALA A 76 -8.73 -1.10 -1.14
N HIS A 77 -8.58 -2.32 -1.60
CA HIS A 77 -7.59 -3.25 -1.09
C HIS A 77 -6.36 -3.25 -1.98
N VAL A 78 -5.21 -3.00 -1.38
CA VAL A 78 -3.90 -2.94 -2.02
C VAL A 78 -3.17 -4.26 -1.72
N ASP A 79 -3.08 -5.14 -2.71
CA ASP A 79 -2.32 -6.38 -2.58
C ASP A 79 -0.86 -6.13 -2.93
N CYS A 80 0.04 -6.31 -1.96
CA CYS A 80 1.46 -6.01 -2.09
C CYS A 80 2.30 -7.26 -2.30
N PRO A 81 3.38 -7.16 -3.12
CA PRO A 81 4.33 -8.25 -3.25
C PRO A 81 5.00 -8.59 -1.92
N GLY A 82 5.34 -9.87 -1.74
CA GLY A 82 6.01 -10.37 -0.53
C GLY A 82 7.50 -10.60 -0.70
N HIS A 83 7.99 -10.70 -1.94
CA HIS A 83 9.37 -11.04 -2.23
C HIS A 83 10.31 -9.83 -2.13
N ALA A 84 11.52 -10.05 -1.59
CA ALA A 84 12.50 -8.98 -1.35
C ALA A 84 12.90 -8.21 -2.62
N ASP A 85 12.91 -8.85 -3.80
CA ASP A 85 13.26 -8.19 -5.06
C ASP A 85 12.25 -7.10 -5.45
N TYR A 86 11.03 -7.14 -4.89
CA TYR A 86 9.94 -6.20 -5.22
C TYR A 86 9.63 -5.21 -4.08
N VAL A 87 10.59 -4.98 -3.20
CA VAL A 87 10.45 -4.07 -2.05
C VAL A 87 10.00 -2.66 -2.47
N LYS A 88 10.41 -2.18 -3.64
CA LYS A 88 9.94 -0.91 -4.21
C LYS A 88 8.42 -0.85 -4.34
N ASN A 89 7.84 -1.91 -4.90
CA ASN A 89 6.39 -1.99 -5.08
C ASN A 89 5.69 -2.16 -3.74
N MET A 90 6.28 -2.89 -2.79
CA MET A 90 5.77 -2.97 -1.43
C MET A 90 5.74 -1.59 -0.74
N ILE A 91 6.82 -0.81 -0.82
CA ILE A 91 6.88 0.56 -0.24
C ILE A 91 5.81 1.45 -0.88
N THR A 92 5.69 1.43 -2.21
CA THR A 92 4.68 2.22 -2.94
C THR A 92 3.26 1.83 -2.55
N GLY A 93 2.98 0.53 -2.43
CA GLY A 93 1.67 0.04 -1.99
C GLY A 93 1.37 0.42 -0.55
N ALA A 94 2.32 0.21 0.35
CA ALA A 94 2.15 0.54 1.77
C ALA A 94 1.92 2.04 1.99
N ALA A 95 2.56 2.91 1.21
CA ALA A 95 2.35 4.36 1.28
C ALA A 95 0.91 4.79 0.92
N GLN A 96 0.15 3.94 0.26
CA GLN A 96 -1.25 4.21 -0.09
C GLN A 96 -2.24 3.75 1.00
N MET A 97 -1.81 2.96 1.98
CA MET A 97 -2.67 2.33 2.97
C MET A 97 -3.02 3.27 4.13
N ASP A 98 -4.27 3.21 4.55
CA ASP A 98 -4.78 3.78 5.80
C ASP A 98 -4.68 2.77 6.96
N GLY A 99 -4.46 1.51 6.64
CA GLY A 99 -4.22 0.42 7.56
C GLY A 99 -3.77 -0.84 6.80
N ALA A 100 -3.10 -1.76 7.48
CA ALA A 100 -2.59 -2.98 6.87
C ALA A 100 -3.11 -4.25 7.56
N ILE A 101 -3.27 -5.31 6.77
CA ILE A 101 -3.48 -6.67 7.25
C ILE A 101 -2.14 -7.40 7.11
N LEU A 102 -1.52 -7.71 8.24
CA LEU A 102 -0.33 -8.54 8.27
C LEU A 102 -0.73 -10.01 8.14
N VAL A 103 -0.36 -10.64 7.04
CA VAL A 103 -0.63 -12.06 6.80
C VAL A 103 0.57 -12.88 7.21
N LEU A 104 0.35 -13.76 8.16
CA LEU A 104 1.36 -14.62 8.77
C LEU A 104 0.96 -16.09 8.60
N SER A 105 1.87 -16.92 8.08
CA SER A 105 1.69 -18.38 8.06
C SER A 105 1.94 -18.94 9.44
N ALA A 106 0.97 -19.66 10.02
CA ALA A 106 1.11 -20.25 11.35
C ALA A 106 2.24 -21.28 11.46
N PRO A 107 2.44 -22.20 10.48
CA PRO A 107 3.59 -23.12 10.50
C PRO A 107 4.96 -22.45 10.45
N ASP A 108 5.07 -21.32 9.74
CA ASP A 108 6.36 -20.68 9.47
C ASP A 108 6.72 -19.61 10.52
N GLY A 109 5.72 -19.05 11.20
CA GLY A 109 5.91 -17.92 12.11
C GLY A 109 6.41 -16.65 11.42
N PRO A 110 6.91 -15.66 12.19
CA PRO A 110 7.49 -14.43 11.65
C PRO A 110 8.81 -14.68 10.91
N MET A 111 8.77 -14.54 9.60
CA MET A 111 9.91 -14.70 8.69
C MET A 111 10.65 -13.37 8.46
N PRO A 112 11.84 -13.35 7.84
CA PRO A 112 12.61 -12.12 7.62
C PRO A 112 11.83 -11.00 6.94
N GLN A 113 11.10 -11.28 5.85
CA GLN A 113 10.29 -10.26 5.16
C GLN A 113 9.07 -9.81 5.98
N THR A 114 8.58 -10.63 6.93
CA THR A 114 7.55 -10.19 7.88
C THR A 114 8.07 -9.01 8.70
N ARG A 115 9.29 -9.12 9.22
CA ARG A 115 9.97 -8.05 9.98
C ARG A 115 10.20 -6.80 9.13
N GLU A 116 10.70 -7.00 7.92
CA GLU A 116 10.96 -5.96 6.95
C GLU A 116 9.69 -5.20 6.57
N HIS A 117 8.58 -5.91 6.31
CA HIS A 117 7.31 -5.30 5.96
C HIS A 117 6.68 -4.51 7.11
N ILE A 118 6.78 -4.99 8.36
CA ILE A 118 6.32 -4.24 9.53
C ILE A 118 7.13 -2.95 9.70
N LEU A 119 8.46 -3.03 9.56
CA LEU A 119 9.34 -1.88 9.60
C LEU A 119 9.00 -0.86 8.52
N LEU A 120 8.88 -1.30 7.27
CA LEU A 120 8.56 -0.43 6.13
C LEU A 120 7.17 0.19 6.28
N ALA A 121 6.16 -0.57 6.71
CA ALA A 121 4.83 -0.04 7.00
C ALA A 121 4.89 1.08 8.04
N ARG A 122 5.71 0.91 9.09
CA ARG A 122 5.93 1.96 10.11
C ARG A 122 6.61 3.19 9.52
N GLN A 123 7.63 3.02 8.67
CA GLN A 123 8.38 4.11 8.06
C GLN A 123 7.53 4.93 7.08
N VAL A 124 6.67 4.30 6.28
CA VAL A 124 5.77 5.01 5.36
C VAL A 124 4.53 5.57 6.04
N GLY A 125 4.37 5.34 7.35
CA GLY A 125 3.31 5.94 8.15
C GLY A 125 1.98 5.20 8.15
N VAL A 126 1.96 3.87 7.91
CA VAL A 126 0.76 3.04 8.12
C VAL A 126 0.38 3.08 9.60
N PRO A 127 -0.79 3.64 9.96
CA PRO A 127 -1.09 3.91 11.37
C PRO A 127 -1.53 2.67 12.16
N ASN A 128 -2.19 1.72 11.52
CA ASN A 128 -2.78 0.55 12.19
C ASN A 128 -2.52 -0.73 11.41
N ILE A 129 -2.32 -1.82 12.16
CA ILE A 129 -2.16 -3.19 11.63
C ILE A 129 -3.15 -4.11 12.33
N VAL A 130 -3.77 -5.01 11.58
CA VAL A 130 -4.50 -6.18 12.08
C VAL A 130 -3.79 -7.43 11.56
N VAL A 131 -3.70 -8.48 12.35
CA VAL A 131 -2.99 -9.71 11.96
C VAL A 131 -4.01 -10.77 11.53
N PHE A 132 -3.74 -11.41 10.39
CA PHE A 132 -4.38 -12.65 9.99
C PHE A 132 -3.37 -13.79 10.03
N MET A 133 -3.49 -14.65 11.04
CA MET A 133 -2.70 -15.89 11.17
C MET A 133 -3.32 -16.95 10.27
N ASN A 134 -2.71 -17.12 9.11
CA ASN A 134 -3.17 -18.00 8.03
C ASN A 134 -2.62 -19.43 8.19
N LYS A 135 -3.19 -20.37 7.44
CA LYS A 135 -2.77 -21.79 7.38
C LYS A 135 -2.83 -22.51 8.74
N VAL A 136 -3.76 -22.11 9.62
CA VAL A 136 -3.91 -22.75 10.94
C VAL A 136 -4.34 -24.22 10.83
N ASP A 137 -4.92 -24.62 9.70
CA ASP A 137 -5.27 -25.99 9.37
C ASP A 137 -4.06 -26.92 9.19
N MET A 138 -2.85 -26.36 9.09
CA MET A 138 -1.59 -27.11 8.98
C MET A 138 -0.93 -27.38 10.34
N LEU A 139 -1.45 -26.81 11.44
CA LEU A 139 -0.98 -27.04 12.81
C LEU A 139 -2.09 -27.67 13.64
N GLU A 140 -1.82 -28.85 14.16
CA GLU A 140 -2.77 -29.58 15.02
C GLU A 140 -2.69 -29.15 16.49
N ASP A 141 -1.53 -28.64 16.92
CA ASP A 141 -1.27 -28.26 18.30
C ASP A 141 -1.65 -26.79 18.56
N PRO A 142 -2.68 -26.53 19.40
CA PRO A 142 -3.09 -25.19 19.77
C PRO A 142 -2.00 -24.37 20.50
N GLU A 143 -1.09 -25.03 21.25
CA GLU A 143 -0.04 -24.35 21.98
C GLU A 143 0.98 -23.68 21.03
N LEU A 144 1.21 -24.32 19.87
CA LEU A 144 2.06 -23.73 18.83
C LEU A 144 1.42 -22.47 18.22
N LEU A 145 0.11 -22.44 18.05
CA LEU A 145 -0.60 -21.25 17.58
C LEU A 145 -0.49 -20.09 18.58
N ASP A 146 -0.58 -20.40 19.88
CA ASP A 146 -0.43 -19.38 20.93
C ASP A 146 0.99 -18.84 20.97
N LEU A 147 1.99 -19.69 20.78
CA LEU A 147 3.41 -19.29 20.72
C LEU A 147 3.68 -18.35 19.53
N VAL A 148 3.18 -18.69 18.34
CA VAL A 148 3.32 -17.86 17.14
C VAL A 148 2.61 -16.54 17.31
N GLU A 149 1.44 -16.51 17.96
CA GLU A 149 0.74 -15.27 18.28
C GLU A 149 1.55 -14.38 19.23
N LEU A 150 2.15 -14.96 20.26
CA LEU A 150 3.02 -14.22 21.18
C LEU A 150 4.22 -13.61 20.44
N GLU A 151 4.88 -14.40 19.60
CA GLU A 151 6.04 -13.93 18.82
C GLU A 151 5.69 -12.76 17.89
N VAL A 152 4.54 -12.79 17.20
CA VAL A 152 4.13 -11.69 16.33
C VAL A 152 3.76 -10.44 17.13
N ARG A 153 3.14 -10.58 18.31
CA ARG A 153 2.83 -9.47 19.20
C ARG A 153 4.09 -8.76 19.72
N GLU A 154 5.09 -9.53 20.15
CA GLU A 154 6.40 -9.01 20.57
C GLU A 154 7.09 -8.29 19.40
N LEU A 155 7.04 -8.87 18.20
CA LEU A 155 7.63 -8.26 17.01
C LEU A 155 6.95 -6.93 16.66
N LEU A 156 5.62 -6.84 16.71
CA LEU A 156 4.88 -5.60 16.46
C LEU A 156 5.23 -4.53 17.50
N SER A 157 5.32 -4.92 18.78
CA SER A 157 5.72 -4.02 19.87
C SER A 157 7.12 -3.47 19.67
N LYS A 158 8.06 -4.30 19.20
CA LYS A 158 9.43 -3.88 18.87
C LYS A 158 9.48 -2.77 17.82
N TYR A 159 8.55 -2.76 16.88
CA TYR A 159 8.42 -1.73 15.84
C TYR A 159 7.42 -0.61 16.19
N ASN A 160 7.12 -0.43 17.48
CA ASN A 160 6.26 0.62 18.01
C ASN A 160 4.79 0.56 17.50
N PHE A 161 4.28 -0.63 17.24
CA PHE A 161 2.85 -0.89 17.16
C PHE A 161 2.35 -1.43 18.50
N PRO A 162 1.08 -1.21 18.89
CA PRO A 162 0.56 -1.70 20.17
C PRO A 162 0.26 -3.21 20.12
N GLY A 163 1.30 -4.05 20.11
CA GLY A 163 1.23 -5.49 19.86
C GLY A 163 0.23 -6.23 20.74
N ASP A 164 0.05 -5.83 22.00
CA ASP A 164 -0.88 -6.46 22.93
C ASP A 164 -2.35 -6.17 22.59
N GLU A 165 -2.64 -5.01 21.96
CA GLU A 165 -3.99 -4.57 21.62
C GLU A 165 -4.43 -4.95 20.22
N ILE A 166 -3.48 -5.30 19.34
CA ILE A 166 -3.73 -5.61 17.94
C ILE A 166 -4.58 -6.88 17.82
N PRO A 167 -5.70 -6.84 17.07
CA PRO A 167 -6.47 -8.04 16.78
C PRO A 167 -5.65 -9.07 15.98
N VAL A 168 -5.61 -10.30 16.46
CA VAL A 168 -5.04 -11.45 15.75
C VAL A 168 -6.17 -12.43 15.43
N ILE A 169 -6.46 -12.60 14.15
CA ILE A 169 -7.50 -13.49 13.68
C ILE A 169 -6.84 -14.75 13.11
N ARG A 170 -7.24 -15.91 13.62
CA ARG A 170 -6.74 -17.23 13.21
C ARG A 170 -7.68 -17.84 12.18
N GLY A 171 -7.14 -18.30 11.04
CA GLY A 171 -7.97 -18.91 10.00
C GLY A 171 -7.15 -19.59 8.90
N SER A 172 -7.85 -20.12 7.91
CA SER A 172 -7.26 -20.68 6.70
C SER A 172 -7.94 -20.09 5.48
N ALA A 173 -7.21 -19.27 4.73
CA ALA A 173 -7.72 -18.70 3.48
C ALA A 173 -8.05 -19.79 2.46
N MET A 174 -7.25 -20.86 2.39
CA MET A 174 -7.49 -21.99 1.48
C MET A 174 -8.81 -22.70 1.83
N LYS A 175 -9.02 -23.05 3.12
CA LYS A 175 -10.26 -23.71 3.55
C LYS A 175 -11.49 -22.83 3.37
N ALA A 176 -11.36 -21.52 3.55
CA ALA A 176 -12.44 -20.59 3.27
C ALA A 176 -12.76 -20.50 1.77
N SER A 177 -11.74 -20.55 0.89
CA SER A 177 -11.90 -20.59 -0.56
C SER A 177 -12.63 -21.88 -1.03
N GLU A 178 -12.24 -23.04 -0.49
CA GLU A 178 -12.87 -24.32 -0.80
C GLU A 178 -14.33 -24.40 -0.32
N CYS A 179 -14.63 -23.82 0.84
CA CYS A 179 -15.95 -23.85 1.44
C CYS A 179 -16.95 -22.95 0.71
N GLY A 180 -16.59 -21.71 0.47
CA GLY A 180 -17.36 -20.74 -0.29
C GLY A 180 -18.79 -20.42 0.21
N CYS A 181 -19.17 -20.83 1.43
CA CYS A 181 -20.53 -20.62 1.93
C CYS A 181 -20.83 -19.19 2.37
N GLY A 182 -19.80 -18.41 2.75
CA GLY A 182 -19.92 -17.01 3.21
C GLY A 182 -20.65 -16.81 4.54
N ALA A 183 -20.91 -17.87 5.31
CA ALA A 183 -21.62 -17.80 6.57
C ALA A 183 -20.69 -17.45 7.74
N ALA A 184 -21.12 -16.53 8.62
CA ALA A 184 -20.35 -16.11 9.79
C ALA A 184 -20.16 -17.21 10.84
N THR A 185 -21.10 -18.17 10.90
CA THR A 185 -21.04 -19.32 11.80
C THR A 185 -20.19 -20.46 11.26
N CYS A 186 -19.75 -20.38 10.01
CA CYS A 186 -18.91 -21.39 9.37
C CYS A 186 -17.49 -21.34 9.94
N VAL A 187 -16.95 -22.50 10.31
CA VAL A 187 -15.58 -22.62 10.84
C VAL A 187 -14.52 -22.12 9.87
N ASN A 188 -14.75 -22.22 8.56
CA ASN A 188 -13.80 -21.80 7.52
C ASN A 188 -14.02 -20.34 7.08
N CYS A 189 -15.27 -19.95 6.78
CA CYS A 189 -15.57 -18.59 6.29
C CYS A 189 -15.70 -17.55 7.41
N GLY A 190 -16.11 -17.98 8.62
CA GLY A 190 -16.28 -17.13 9.79
C GLY A 190 -15.03 -16.29 10.15
N PRO A 191 -13.82 -16.86 10.13
CA PRO A 191 -12.59 -16.11 10.37
C PRO A 191 -12.36 -14.94 9.37
N ILE A 192 -12.75 -15.09 8.12
CA ILE A 192 -12.66 -14.01 7.12
C ILE A 192 -13.59 -12.84 7.48
N LEU A 193 -14.81 -13.15 7.89
CA LEU A 193 -15.76 -12.12 8.34
C LEU A 193 -15.33 -11.48 9.66
N LYS A 194 -14.74 -12.25 10.59
CA LYS A 194 -14.14 -11.72 11.83
C LYS A 194 -12.95 -10.80 11.53
N LEU A 195 -12.13 -11.13 10.52
CA LEU A 195 -11.04 -10.25 10.07
C LEU A 195 -11.62 -8.92 9.59
N MET A 196 -12.64 -8.94 8.76
CA MET A 196 -13.24 -7.71 8.25
C MET A 196 -13.93 -6.89 9.35
N ASP A 197 -14.56 -7.55 10.33
CA ASP A 197 -15.11 -6.85 11.51
C ASP A 197 -14.00 -6.25 12.37
N ALA A 198 -12.87 -6.95 12.55
CA ALA A 198 -11.70 -6.41 13.25
C ALA A 198 -11.11 -5.17 12.52
N VAL A 199 -11.00 -5.21 11.20
CA VAL A 199 -10.59 -4.05 10.39
C VAL A 199 -11.57 -2.88 10.55
N ASP A 200 -12.87 -3.16 10.49
CA ASP A 200 -13.93 -2.15 10.65
C ASP A 200 -13.95 -1.50 12.05
N THR A 201 -13.59 -2.23 13.09
CA THR A 201 -13.71 -1.78 14.47
C THR A 201 -12.41 -1.24 15.05
N TYR A 202 -11.28 -1.86 14.73
CA TYR A 202 -9.98 -1.48 15.26
C TYR A 202 -9.34 -0.31 14.51
N MET A 203 -9.51 -0.23 13.21
CA MET A 203 -8.93 0.85 12.40
C MET A 203 -9.90 2.05 12.37
N PRO A 204 -9.47 3.25 12.81
CA PRO A 204 -10.32 4.45 12.75
C PRO A 204 -10.56 4.90 11.31
N ASN A 205 -11.62 5.65 11.07
CA ASN A 205 -11.81 6.31 9.78
C ASN A 205 -10.67 7.31 9.55
N PRO A 206 -10.01 7.26 8.39
CA PRO A 206 -8.91 8.17 8.12
C PRO A 206 -9.39 9.62 7.99
N VAL A 207 -8.63 10.54 8.57
CA VAL A 207 -8.85 11.98 8.42
C VAL A 207 -8.36 12.40 7.03
N ARG A 208 -9.22 13.08 6.26
CA ARG A 208 -8.92 13.50 4.88
C ARG A 208 -8.78 15.02 4.79
N GLU A 209 -7.70 15.49 4.19
CA GLU A 209 -7.42 16.91 3.96
C GLU A 209 -8.13 17.41 2.70
N MET A 210 -9.47 17.56 2.77
CA MET A 210 -10.33 17.91 1.65
C MET A 210 -10.18 19.36 1.18
N ASP A 211 -9.84 20.27 2.09
CA ASP A 211 -9.80 21.72 1.85
C ASP A 211 -8.44 22.20 1.33
N LYS A 212 -7.44 21.32 1.31
CA LYS A 212 -6.12 21.64 0.74
C LYS A 212 -6.15 21.59 -0.79
N PRO A 213 -5.21 22.26 -1.47
CA PRO A 213 -5.04 22.15 -2.92
C PRO A 213 -4.84 20.71 -3.34
N PHE A 214 -5.51 20.29 -4.44
CA PHE A 214 -5.41 18.94 -4.99
C PHE A 214 -3.96 18.52 -5.22
N LEU A 215 -3.68 17.27 -4.82
CA LEU A 215 -2.42 16.58 -5.07
C LEU A 215 -2.67 15.08 -5.21
N MET A 216 -2.16 14.49 -6.29
CA MET A 216 -2.19 13.06 -6.54
C MET A 216 -0.83 12.59 -7.07
N SER A 217 -0.21 11.62 -6.38
CA SER A 217 1.02 10.98 -6.87
C SER A 217 0.69 9.99 -7.98
N VAL A 218 1.41 10.07 -9.10
CA VAL A 218 1.22 9.17 -10.24
C VAL A 218 1.89 7.83 -9.93
N GLU A 219 1.10 6.75 -9.98
CA GLU A 219 1.55 5.37 -9.75
C GLU A 219 1.78 4.65 -11.08
N ASP A 220 0.84 4.79 -12.01
CA ASP A 220 0.92 4.15 -13.32
C ASP A 220 0.31 5.06 -14.40
N VAL A 221 0.74 4.83 -15.64
CA VAL A 221 0.31 5.61 -16.81
C VAL A 221 -0.04 4.67 -17.95
N PHE A 222 -1.19 4.85 -18.53
CA PHE A 222 -1.60 4.10 -19.70
C PHE A 222 -2.46 4.91 -20.65
N SER A 223 -2.54 4.46 -21.89
CA SER A 223 -3.34 5.09 -22.93
C SER A 223 -4.63 4.31 -23.17
N ILE A 224 -5.73 5.03 -23.29
CA ILE A 224 -7.00 4.46 -23.74
C ILE A 224 -7.27 4.96 -25.16
N LYS A 225 -7.28 4.03 -26.12
CA LYS A 225 -7.54 4.35 -27.54
C LYS A 225 -8.81 5.19 -27.69
N GLY A 226 -8.67 6.36 -28.29
CA GLY A 226 -9.77 7.31 -28.52
C GLY A 226 -10.21 8.14 -27.30
N ARG A 227 -9.56 7.98 -26.13
CA ARG A 227 -9.91 8.75 -24.91
C ARG A 227 -8.72 9.54 -24.34
N GLY A 228 -7.49 9.17 -24.63
CA GLY A 228 -6.29 9.87 -24.18
C GLY A 228 -5.49 9.12 -23.11
N THR A 229 -4.60 9.84 -22.46
CA THR A 229 -3.71 9.30 -21.42
C THR A 229 -4.40 9.34 -20.05
N VAL A 230 -4.23 8.27 -19.30
CA VAL A 230 -4.76 8.10 -17.94
C VAL A 230 -3.58 8.01 -16.97
N ALA A 231 -3.61 8.86 -15.96
CA ALA A 231 -2.76 8.74 -14.78
C ALA A 231 -3.53 8.03 -13.68
N THR A 232 -2.98 6.99 -13.08
CA THR A 232 -3.54 6.38 -11.87
C THR A 232 -2.74 6.77 -10.64
N GLY A 233 -3.41 6.81 -9.51
CA GLY A 233 -2.77 7.07 -8.22
C GLY A 233 -3.78 7.35 -7.12
N ARG A 234 -3.28 7.47 -5.91
CA ARG A 234 -4.06 7.89 -4.75
C ARG A 234 -4.07 9.41 -4.65
N VAL A 235 -5.23 9.98 -4.42
CA VAL A 235 -5.35 11.41 -4.07
C VAL A 235 -4.85 11.60 -2.64
N GLU A 236 -3.80 12.38 -2.48
CA GLU A 236 -3.20 12.66 -1.18
C GLU A 236 -3.99 13.69 -0.38
N ARG A 237 -4.44 14.73 -1.06
CA ARG A 237 -5.20 15.84 -0.48
C ARG A 237 -6.05 16.56 -1.53
N GLY A 238 -7.04 17.29 -1.06
CA GLY A 238 -7.91 18.10 -1.90
C GLY A 238 -8.90 17.27 -2.72
N LYS A 239 -9.38 17.89 -3.78
CA LYS A 239 -10.41 17.37 -4.69
C LYS A 239 -10.08 17.73 -6.12
N VAL A 240 -10.58 16.90 -7.06
CA VAL A 240 -10.46 17.12 -8.50
C VAL A 240 -11.75 16.77 -9.21
N LYS A 241 -12.15 17.59 -10.19
CA LYS A 241 -13.35 17.40 -11.02
C LYS A 241 -13.01 17.36 -12.50
N VAL A 242 -13.92 16.82 -13.27
CA VAL A 242 -13.87 16.95 -14.73
C VAL A 242 -13.94 18.43 -15.09
N GLY A 243 -13.03 18.89 -15.92
CA GLY A 243 -12.87 20.30 -16.33
C GLY A 243 -11.80 21.07 -15.56
N ASP A 244 -11.30 20.54 -14.43
CA ASP A 244 -10.25 21.20 -13.67
C ASP A 244 -8.93 21.19 -14.45
N GLU A 245 -8.19 22.30 -14.34
CA GLU A 245 -6.80 22.38 -14.79
C GLU A 245 -5.87 21.76 -13.73
N VAL A 246 -4.87 21.02 -14.19
CA VAL A 246 -3.83 20.44 -13.34
C VAL A 246 -2.45 20.69 -13.93
N ASP A 247 -1.48 20.86 -13.04
CA ASP A 247 -0.07 20.84 -13.36
C ASP A 247 0.48 19.41 -13.18
N ILE A 248 1.31 18.97 -14.13
CA ILE A 248 2.12 17.75 -14.05
C ILE A 248 3.51 18.19 -13.62
N VAL A 249 3.92 17.78 -12.42
CA VAL A 249 5.12 18.32 -11.75
C VAL A 249 6.05 17.18 -11.33
N GLY A 250 7.35 17.44 -11.38
CA GLY A 250 8.42 16.55 -10.90
C GLY A 250 9.05 15.71 -11.98
N ILE A 251 10.21 15.13 -11.70
CA ILE A 251 11.07 14.32 -12.58
C ILE A 251 11.56 15.13 -13.80
N LYS A 252 10.65 15.62 -14.61
CA LYS A 252 10.96 16.47 -15.78
C LYS A 252 11.15 17.93 -15.35
N PRO A 253 12.04 18.70 -16.00
CA PRO A 253 12.32 20.07 -15.60
C PRO A 253 11.13 21.02 -15.84
N ASP A 254 10.32 20.72 -16.86
CA ASP A 254 9.21 21.57 -17.26
C ASP A 254 7.88 21.11 -16.62
N VAL A 255 7.11 22.07 -16.14
CA VAL A 255 5.74 21.84 -15.68
C VAL A 255 4.82 21.79 -16.89
N LYS A 256 4.17 20.67 -17.13
CA LYS A 256 3.17 20.51 -18.18
C LYS A 256 1.77 20.75 -17.60
N LYS A 257 0.96 21.55 -18.29
CA LYS A 257 -0.43 21.81 -17.92
C LYS A 257 -1.37 20.88 -18.70
N SER A 258 -2.43 20.46 -18.05
CA SER A 258 -3.48 19.66 -18.68
C SER A 258 -4.84 19.96 -18.07
N VAL A 259 -5.90 19.47 -18.73
CA VAL A 259 -7.28 19.54 -18.25
C VAL A 259 -7.78 18.13 -18.02
N VAL A 260 -8.43 17.91 -16.88
CA VAL A 260 -9.06 16.66 -16.52
C VAL A 260 -10.32 16.45 -17.38
N THR A 261 -10.35 15.39 -18.18
CA THR A 261 -11.50 15.04 -19.04
C THR A 261 -12.35 13.90 -18.50
N GLY A 262 -11.89 13.22 -17.47
CA GLY A 262 -12.61 12.16 -16.80
C GLY A 262 -11.95 11.75 -15.51
N VAL A 263 -12.77 11.32 -14.55
CA VAL A 263 -12.32 10.77 -13.26
C VAL A 263 -13.02 9.43 -13.08
N GLU A 264 -12.24 8.40 -12.78
CA GLU A 264 -12.74 7.03 -12.64
C GLU A 264 -12.12 6.36 -11.41
N MET A 265 -12.90 5.49 -10.77
CA MET A 265 -12.44 4.61 -9.69
C MET A 265 -13.08 3.23 -9.88
N PHE A 266 -12.28 2.15 -9.93
CA PHE A 266 -12.75 0.77 -10.16
C PHE A 266 -13.68 0.61 -11.38
N ASN A 267 -13.32 1.25 -12.50
CA ASN A 267 -14.09 1.29 -13.75
C ASN A 267 -15.46 1.97 -13.67
N LYS A 268 -15.75 2.69 -12.59
CA LYS A 268 -16.93 3.54 -12.41
C LYS A 268 -16.52 5.01 -12.59
N THR A 269 -17.40 5.82 -13.16
CA THR A 269 -17.15 7.26 -13.32
C THR A 269 -17.50 8.01 -12.05
N LEU A 270 -16.75 9.08 -11.77
CA LEU A 270 -17.01 10.02 -10.68
C LEU A 270 -17.13 11.44 -11.24
N ASP A 271 -18.02 12.23 -10.63
CA ASP A 271 -18.08 13.68 -10.87
C ASP A 271 -16.92 14.40 -10.19
N GLU A 272 -16.51 13.92 -9.02
CA GLU A 272 -15.44 14.46 -8.20
C GLU A 272 -14.63 13.34 -7.54
N GLY A 273 -13.31 13.39 -7.69
CA GLY A 273 -12.35 12.62 -6.90
C GLY A 273 -11.90 13.42 -5.68
N GLN A 274 -11.62 12.74 -4.57
CA GLN A 274 -11.27 13.39 -3.30
C GLN A 274 -10.13 12.67 -2.58
N ALA A 275 -9.52 13.34 -1.60
CA ALA A 275 -8.47 12.80 -0.77
C ALA A 275 -8.80 11.38 -0.28
N GLY A 276 -7.88 10.46 -0.49
CA GLY A 276 -8.00 9.03 -0.16
C GLY A 276 -8.49 8.14 -1.29
N ASP A 277 -9.06 8.68 -2.36
CA ASP A 277 -9.50 7.88 -3.51
C ASP A 277 -8.32 7.39 -4.34
N ASN A 278 -8.41 6.16 -4.85
CA ASN A 278 -7.52 5.64 -5.89
C ASN A 278 -8.17 5.90 -7.25
N LEU A 279 -7.66 6.86 -7.99
CA LEU A 279 -8.27 7.36 -9.21
C LEU A 279 -7.50 6.99 -10.48
N GLY A 280 -8.24 6.85 -11.56
CA GLY A 280 -7.75 7.05 -12.91
C GLY A 280 -8.21 8.42 -13.42
N VAL A 281 -7.28 9.32 -13.66
CA VAL A 281 -7.54 10.67 -14.15
C VAL A 281 -7.20 10.74 -15.64
N LEU A 282 -8.17 11.03 -16.47
CA LEU A 282 -7.99 11.21 -17.92
C LEU A 282 -7.54 12.64 -18.18
N LEU A 283 -6.46 12.79 -18.95
CA LEU A 283 -5.81 14.06 -19.24
C LEU A 283 -5.89 14.41 -20.72
N ARG A 284 -6.19 15.68 -21.02
CA ARG A 284 -6.24 16.21 -22.38
C ARG A 284 -4.86 16.64 -22.87
N GLY A 285 -4.52 16.22 -24.11
CA GLY A 285 -3.32 16.71 -24.79
C GLY A 285 -2.01 16.27 -24.12
N VAL A 286 -2.04 15.15 -23.42
CA VAL A 286 -0.89 14.49 -22.78
C VAL A 286 -0.67 13.16 -23.46
N GLU A 287 0.52 12.97 -24.01
CA GLU A 287 0.93 11.66 -24.53
C GLU A 287 1.48 10.79 -23.38
N PRO A 288 1.45 9.45 -23.48
CA PRO A 288 1.96 8.59 -22.42
C PRO A 288 3.40 8.91 -22.01
N ASP A 289 4.25 9.27 -22.97
CA ASP A 289 5.67 9.62 -22.75
C ASP A 289 5.88 10.97 -22.04
N ASP A 290 4.83 11.78 -21.97
CA ASP A 290 4.85 13.05 -21.22
C ASP A 290 4.72 12.85 -19.71
N LEU A 291 4.19 11.71 -19.31
CA LEU A 291 3.82 11.41 -17.93
C LEU A 291 4.57 10.16 -17.45
N GLU A 292 5.08 10.21 -16.25
CA GLU A 292 5.86 9.12 -15.64
C GLU A 292 5.42 8.84 -14.22
N ARG A 293 5.57 7.58 -13.79
CA ARG A 293 5.44 7.19 -12.38
C ARG A 293 6.36 8.06 -11.51
N GLY A 294 5.83 8.60 -10.43
CA GLY A 294 6.57 9.46 -9.50
C GLY A 294 6.37 10.94 -9.72
N GLN A 295 5.87 11.36 -10.89
CA GLN A 295 5.34 12.72 -11.04
C GLN A 295 4.08 12.89 -10.20
N VAL A 296 3.65 14.13 -10.02
CA VAL A 296 2.40 14.44 -9.32
C VAL A 296 1.48 15.28 -10.20
N LEU A 297 0.19 15.03 -10.10
CA LEU A 297 -0.85 15.95 -10.56
C LEU A 297 -1.21 16.87 -9.42
N ALA A 298 -1.18 18.16 -9.64
CA ALA A 298 -1.45 19.16 -8.60
C ALA A 298 -2.34 20.29 -9.12
N LYS A 299 -3.01 20.96 -8.20
CA LYS A 299 -3.66 22.23 -8.52
C LYS A 299 -2.62 23.22 -9.07
N PRO A 300 -2.91 23.94 -10.19
CA PRO A 300 -1.93 24.83 -10.80
C PRO A 300 -1.26 25.79 -9.83
N GLY A 301 0.08 25.83 -9.86
CA GLY A 301 0.90 26.69 -9.03
C GLY A 301 0.92 26.38 -7.53
N SER A 302 0.37 25.23 -7.09
CA SER A 302 0.26 24.88 -5.66
C SER A 302 1.49 24.22 -5.06
N ILE A 303 2.39 23.69 -5.89
CA ILE A 303 3.64 23.04 -5.46
C ILE A 303 4.81 23.40 -6.38
N THR A 304 6.01 23.30 -5.84
CA THR A 304 7.27 23.44 -6.57
C THR A 304 8.17 22.24 -6.25
N PRO A 305 8.75 21.58 -7.27
CA PRO A 305 9.68 20.47 -7.03
C PRO A 305 11.02 21.02 -6.53
N HIS A 306 11.66 20.25 -5.63
CA HIS A 306 12.97 20.54 -5.09
C HIS A 306 13.90 19.36 -5.26
N LYS A 307 15.16 19.62 -5.62
CA LYS A 307 16.23 18.60 -5.72
C LYS A 307 17.10 18.53 -4.47
N LYS A 308 17.12 19.58 -3.66
CA LYS A 308 17.98 19.68 -2.48
C LYS A 308 17.14 19.89 -1.24
N TYR A 309 17.47 19.16 -0.19
CA TYR A 309 16.80 19.27 1.10
C TYR A 309 17.73 18.85 2.25
N GLU A 310 17.41 19.31 3.44
CA GLU A 310 17.99 18.83 4.70
C GLU A 310 17.07 17.82 5.33
N ALA A 311 17.65 16.80 5.95
CA ALA A 311 16.92 15.76 6.65
C ALA A 311 17.62 15.33 7.94
N GLU A 312 16.84 14.94 8.92
CA GLU A 312 17.29 14.09 10.02
C GLU A 312 17.02 12.62 9.63
N ALA A 313 18.07 11.80 9.68
CA ALA A 313 18.00 10.40 9.32
C ALA A 313 18.44 9.54 10.50
N TYR A 314 17.64 8.53 10.82
CA TYR A 314 18.06 7.44 11.69
C TYR A 314 18.58 6.29 10.82
N ILE A 315 19.78 5.82 11.12
CA ILE A 315 20.43 4.75 10.35
C ILE A 315 20.17 3.42 11.05
N LEU A 316 19.32 2.59 10.43
CA LEU A 316 18.93 1.29 10.97
C LEU A 316 20.13 0.40 11.25
N THR A 317 20.12 -0.26 12.40
CA THR A 317 21.11 -1.29 12.78
C THR A 317 20.85 -2.59 12.02
N LYS A 318 21.81 -3.51 12.07
CA LYS A 318 21.67 -4.84 11.47
C LYS A 318 20.49 -5.62 12.06
N GLU A 319 20.28 -5.53 13.37
CA GLU A 319 19.19 -6.19 14.09
C GLU A 319 17.82 -5.65 13.69
N GLU A 320 17.77 -4.40 13.24
CA GLU A 320 16.58 -3.73 12.71
C GLU A 320 16.35 -3.99 11.22
N GLY A 321 17.20 -4.81 10.58
CA GLY A 321 17.14 -5.07 9.14
C GLY A 321 17.92 -4.05 8.30
N GLY A 322 18.71 -3.19 8.95
CA GLY A 322 19.54 -2.18 8.31
C GLY A 322 20.93 -2.68 7.91
N ARG A 323 21.79 -1.72 7.61
CA ARG A 323 23.17 -1.98 7.22
C ARG A 323 24.03 -2.37 8.44
N HIS A 324 25.14 -3.03 8.18
CA HIS A 324 26.13 -3.43 9.21
C HIS A 324 27.48 -2.70 9.05
N THR A 325 27.60 -1.84 8.04
CA THR A 325 28.80 -1.05 7.76
C THR A 325 28.48 0.43 7.78
N PRO A 326 29.45 1.29 8.18
CA PRO A 326 29.28 2.73 8.08
C PRO A 326 29.17 3.19 6.63
N PHE A 327 28.69 4.40 6.44
CA PHE A 327 28.80 5.10 5.17
C PHE A 327 29.48 6.45 5.35
N PHE A 328 30.01 6.97 4.26
CA PHE A 328 30.83 8.17 4.22
C PHE A 328 30.15 9.28 3.44
N ASN A 329 30.69 10.49 3.54
CA ASN A 329 30.25 11.62 2.72
C ASN A 329 30.25 11.25 1.24
N GLY A 330 29.23 11.68 0.50
CA GLY A 330 29.04 11.33 -0.91
C GLY A 330 28.36 9.98 -1.15
N TYR A 331 27.83 9.32 -0.09
CA TYR A 331 27.03 8.12 -0.23
C TYR A 331 25.81 8.34 -1.14
N ARG A 332 25.52 7.38 -2.01
CA ARG A 332 24.47 7.49 -3.04
C ARG A 332 23.41 6.40 -2.91
N PRO A 333 22.48 6.52 -1.95
CA PRO A 333 21.37 5.59 -1.83
C PRO A 333 20.21 5.94 -2.76
N GLN A 334 19.23 5.02 -2.84
CA GLN A 334 17.91 5.31 -3.39
C GLN A 334 17.05 5.95 -2.31
N PHE A 335 16.39 7.05 -2.66
CA PHE A 335 15.42 7.74 -1.82
C PHE A 335 14.01 7.46 -2.35
N TYR A 336 13.13 7.00 -1.48
CA TYR A 336 11.77 6.65 -1.84
C TYR A 336 10.82 7.80 -1.47
N PHE A 337 10.10 8.29 -2.47
CA PHE A 337 9.10 9.35 -2.32
C PHE A 337 7.76 8.84 -2.88
N ARG A 338 6.85 8.39 -2.02
CA ARG A 338 5.52 7.90 -2.40
C ARG A 338 5.57 6.81 -3.49
N THR A 339 5.44 7.19 -4.76
CA THR A 339 5.36 6.25 -5.89
C THR A 339 6.67 6.06 -6.66
N THR A 340 7.71 6.81 -6.32
CA THR A 340 9.00 6.77 -7.02
C THR A 340 10.18 6.57 -6.09
N ASP A 341 11.29 6.15 -6.67
CA ASP A 341 12.61 6.17 -6.06
C ASP A 341 13.57 7.01 -6.91
N VAL A 342 14.41 7.78 -6.24
CA VAL A 342 15.39 8.66 -6.86
C VAL A 342 16.74 8.46 -6.22
N THR A 343 17.79 8.33 -7.02
CA THR A 343 19.16 8.33 -6.50
C THR A 343 19.50 9.73 -6.00
N GLY A 344 20.08 9.84 -4.80
CA GLY A 344 20.56 11.10 -4.27
C GLY A 344 21.95 10.96 -3.69
N VAL A 345 22.63 12.09 -3.54
CA VAL A 345 23.94 12.20 -2.90
C VAL A 345 23.74 12.75 -1.49
N VAL A 346 24.27 12.03 -0.50
CA VAL A 346 24.25 12.43 0.91
C VAL A 346 25.51 13.21 1.22
N SER A 347 25.36 14.42 1.74
CA SER A 347 26.43 15.22 2.31
C SER A 347 26.25 15.32 3.82
N LEU A 348 27.25 14.88 4.57
CA LEU A 348 27.26 14.91 6.02
C LEU A 348 27.46 16.35 6.53
N THR A 349 26.80 16.72 7.61
CA THR A 349 26.89 18.05 8.22
C THR A 349 27.74 17.99 9.49
N GLY A 350 28.17 19.15 9.98
CA GLY A 350 28.87 19.27 11.29
C GLY A 350 30.27 18.68 11.34
N GLY A 351 30.93 18.47 10.19
CA GLY A 351 32.31 17.91 10.17
C GLY A 351 32.37 16.39 10.37
N ALA A 352 31.23 15.69 10.31
CA ALA A 352 31.21 14.24 10.37
C ALA A 352 31.83 13.63 9.10
N GLU A 353 32.76 12.70 9.25
CA GLU A 353 33.39 11.99 8.13
C GLU A 353 32.63 10.71 7.76
N MET A 354 32.01 10.07 8.75
CA MET A 354 31.25 8.83 8.58
C MET A 354 30.05 8.78 9.52
N VAL A 355 29.10 7.89 9.20
CA VAL A 355 27.90 7.60 9.99
C VAL A 355 27.81 6.10 10.23
N MET A 356 27.54 5.72 11.47
CA MET A 356 27.41 4.33 11.91
C MET A 356 25.95 3.88 11.91
N PRO A 357 25.68 2.58 11.73
CA PRO A 357 24.36 2.02 12.06
C PRO A 357 23.97 2.34 13.52
N GLY A 358 22.73 2.81 13.73
CA GLY A 358 22.21 3.26 15.02
C GLY A 358 22.32 4.77 15.25
N ASP A 359 23.04 5.50 14.40
CA ASP A 359 23.19 6.95 14.54
C ASP A 359 21.94 7.70 14.08
N ASN A 360 21.66 8.82 14.78
CA ASN A 360 20.81 9.90 14.29
C ASN A 360 21.71 10.99 13.69
N VAL A 361 21.51 11.34 12.44
CA VAL A 361 22.38 12.26 11.73
C VAL A 361 21.57 13.29 10.93
N LYS A 362 22.04 14.55 10.91
CA LYS A 362 21.56 15.57 9.96
C LYS A 362 22.36 15.47 8.68
N VAL A 363 21.65 15.41 7.56
CA VAL A 363 22.24 15.28 6.23
C VAL A 363 21.66 16.28 5.26
N ASN A 364 22.48 16.74 4.32
CA ASN A 364 22.02 17.40 3.13
C ASN A 364 21.93 16.39 2.00
N VAL A 365 20.82 16.40 1.28
CA VAL A 365 20.58 15.47 0.17
C VAL A 365 20.40 16.27 -1.11
N GLU A 366 21.09 15.86 -2.17
CA GLU A 366 20.89 16.34 -3.53
C GLU A 366 20.43 15.17 -4.40
N LEU A 367 19.20 15.29 -4.93
CA LEU A 367 18.62 14.30 -5.85
C LEU A 367 19.21 14.49 -7.25
N LEU A 368 19.49 13.40 -7.94
CA LEU A 368 20.13 13.37 -9.25
C LEU A 368 19.11 13.45 -10.40
#